data_c9cb1b25b305a454686e23c9d528d8e7
#
_entry.id   c9cb1b25b305a454686e23c9d528d8e7
#
_cell.length_a   1.000
_cell.length_b   1.000
_cell.length_c   1.000
_cell.angle_alpha   90.00
_cell.angle_beta   90.00
_cell.angle_gamma   90.00
#
_symmetry.space_group_name_H-M   'P 1'
#
loop_
_entity.id
_entity.type
_entity.pdbx_description
1 polymer ?
#
loop_
_entity_poly.entity_id
_entity_poly.type
_entity_poly.pdbx_seq_one_letter_code
_entity_poly.pdbx_strand_id
1 'polypeptide(L)'
;MDLMFFGAAQVDEEGNINLTAIGSYDRPRVKLPGGAAAAYLFPLVKKIVVWARHERRVLVPRVDFVTGSGRARIERGLKHYLCTNRALIEFTREGPVLRAVLSGFTVNDVLEGSAMKIIVPRDVQTITPLSDEELRVIEQADPSGLRYEEGYG
;
A
#
# COMPACT_ATOMS: atom_id res chain seq x y z
N MET A 1 -12.32 -0.59 15.75
CA MET A 1 -11.13 0.13 15.25
C MET A 1 -11.48 0.76 13.91
N ASP A 2 -11.24 2.05 13.77
CA ASP A 2 -11.72 2.80 12.60
C ASP A 2 -10.69 2.89 11.49
N LEU A 3 -9.40 2.98 11.82
CA LEU A 3 -8.29 3.07 10.88
C LEU A 3 -7.09 2.23 11.37
N MET A 4 -6.40 1.58 10.44
CA MET A 4 -5.14 0.88 10.70
C MET A 4 -4.22 0.96 9.47
N PHE A 5 -2.92 1.03 9.73
CA PHE A 5 -1.87 0.97 8.72
C PHE A 5 -1.20 -0.40 8.72
N PHE A 6 -0.90 -0.92 7.52
CA PHE A 6 -0.18 -2.17 7.32
C PHE A 6 0.95 -1.98 6.32
N GLY A 7 2.13 -2.52 6.61
CA GLY A 7 3.14 -2.75 5.58
C GLY A 7 2.79 -3.95 4.72
N ALA A 8 3.34 -4.04 3.50
CA ALA A 8 3.22 -5.21 2.64
C ALA A 8 4.47 -5.41 1.77
N ALA A 9 4.89 -6.67 1.62
CA ALA A 9 5.96 -7.04 0.70
C ALA A 9 5.47 -7.18 -0.75
N GLN A 10 4.20 -7.56 -0.94
CA GLN A 10 3.49 -7.52 -2.21
C GLN A 10 2.04 -7.09 -1.99
N VAL A 11 1.49 -6.40 -2.98
CA VAL A 11 0.07 -6.01 -3.08
C VAL A 11 -0.40 -6.33 -4.49
N ASP A 12 -1.63 -6.85 -4.65
CA ASP A 12 -2.18 -7.19 -5.96
C ASP A 12 -3.44 -6.39 -6.35
N GLU A 13 -3.96 -6.69 -7.56
CA GLU A 13 -5.11 -6.01 -8.17
C GLU A 13 -6.41 -6.15 -7.35
N GLU A 14 -6.52 -7.19 -6.53
CA GLU A 14 -7.66 -7.39 -5.61
C GLU A 14 -7.45 -6.71 -4.24
N GLY A 15 -6.31 -6.03 -4.06
CA GLY A 15 -5.91 -5.42 -2.79
C GLY A 15 -5.49 -6.45 -1.73
N ASN A 16 -5.17 -7.68 -2.14
CA ASN A 16 -4.58 -8.65 -1.23
C ASN A 16 -3.17 -8.21 -0.85
N ILE A 17 -2.77 -8.50 0.38
CA ILE A 17 -1.40 -8.26 0.85
C ILE A 17 -0.67 -9.56 1.15
N ASN A 18 0.63 -9.56 0.87
CA ASN A 18 1.52 -10.66 1.21
C ASN A 18 2.59 -10.20 2.22
N LEU A 19 2.62 -10.89 3.36
CA LEU A 19 3.61 -10.75 4.44
C LEU A 19 4.21 -12.10 4.83
N THR A 20 3.97 -13.16 4.03
CA THR A 20 4.27 -14.54 4.42
C THR A 20 5.41 -15.15 3.63
N ALA A 21 5.35 -15.12 2.30
CA ALA A 21 6.36 -15.76 1.46
C ALA A 21 6.40 -15.20 0.04
N ILE A 22 7.59 -15.05 -0.53
CA ILE A 22 7.79 -14.76 -1.96
C ILE A 22 8.17 -16.07 -2.67
N GLY A 23 7.42 -16.39 -3.71
CA GLY A 23 7.49 -17.67 -4.40
C GLY A 23 6.55 -18.71 -3.79
N SER A 24 6.77 -20.01 -4.08
CA SER A 24 5.94 -21.11 -3.55
C SER A 24 6.02 -21.16 -2.02
N TYR A 25 4.86 -21.37 -1.37
CA TYR A 25 4.78 -21.48 0.08
C TYR A 25 5.64 -22.63 0.66
N ASP A 26 5.71 -23.76 -0.03
CA ASP A 26 6.46 -24.95 0.40
C ASP A 26 7.98 -24.79 0.27
N ARG A 27 8.42 -23.98 -0.71
CA ARG A 27 9.83 -23.65 -0.97
C ARG A 27 9.97 -22.17 -1.31
N PRO A 28 9.81 -21.28 -0.32
CA PRO A 28 9.82 -19.85 -0.59
C PRO A 28 11.24 -19.38 -0.95
N ARG A 29 11.31 -18.51 -1.97
CA ARG A 29 12.54 -17.78 -2.29
C ARG A 29 12.91 -16.80 -1.17
N VAL A 30 11.89 -16.20 -0.54
CA VAL A 30 12.04 -15.36 0.64
C VAL A 30 10.93 -15.71 1.63
N LYS A 31 11.31 -16.07 2.86
CA LYS A 31 10.37 -16.20 3.97
C LYS A 31 10.25 -14.86 4.66
N LEU A 32 9.02 -14.38 4.79
CA LEU A 32 8.67 -13.13 5.46
C LEU A 32 8.20 -13.40 6.90
N PRO A 33 8.07 -12.36 7.74
CA PRO A 33 7.67 -12.51 9.16
C PRO A 33 6.33 -13.20 9.39
N GLY A 34 5.43 -13.18 8.38
CA GLY A 34 4.10 -13.76 8.47
C GLY A 34 3.01 -12.75 8.80
N GLY A 35 1.78 -13.26 8.85
CA GLY A 35 0.59 -12.42 8.94
C GLY A 35 0.32 -11.80 10.30
N ALA A 36 0.73 -12.44 11.40
CA ALA A 36 0.49 -11.97 12.76
C ALA A 36 -0.89 -11.27 12.90
N ALA A 37 -0.87 -10.00 13.34
CA ALA A 37 -2.07 -9.17 13.45
C ALA A 37 -2.77 -8.91 12.10
N ALA A 38 -2.06 -8.92 10.96
CA ALA A 38 -2.65 -8.65 9.65
C ALA A 38 -3.72 -9.68 9.26
N ALA A 39 -3.43 -10.97 9.41
CA ALA A 39 -4.39 -12.04 9.08
C ALA A 39 -5.67 -11.92 9.91
N TYR A 40 -5.59 -11.38 11.11
CA TYR A 40 -6.68 -11.30 12.08
C TYR A 40 -7.45 -9.96 11.99
N LEU A 41 -6.73 -8.83 11.95
CA LEU A 41 -7.33 -7.50 11.99
C LEU A 41 -7.74 -6.99 10.60
N PHE A 42 -7.09 -7.47 9.53
CA PHE A 42 -7.35 -7.02 8.18
C PHE A 42 -8.84 -7.09 7.79
N PRO A 43 -9.60 -8.17 8.09
CA PRO A 43 -11.01 -8.23 7.76
C PRO A 43 -11.93 -7.44 8.71
N LEU A 44 -11.44 -6.93 9.85
CA LEU A 44 -12.28 -6.33 10.90
C LEU A 44 -12.26 -4.80 10.92
N VAL A 45 -11.16 -4.18 10.49
CA VAL A 45 -10.97 -2.73 10.57
C VAL A 45 -11.76 -2.01 9.48
N LYS A 46 -12.46 -0.91 9.81
CA LYS A 46 -13.32 -0.16 8.86
C LYS A 46 -12.52 0.42 7.68
N LYS A 47 -11.38 1.02 7.96
CA LYS A 47 -10.49 1.62 6.96
C LYS A 47 -9.06 1.09 7.14
N ILE A 48 -8.46 0.63 6.04
CA ILE A 48 -7.07 0.23 6.00
C ILE A 48 -6.32 1.07 4.99
N VAL A 49 -5.12 1.48 5.37
CA VAL A 49 -4.11 2.03 4.48
C VAL A 49 -2.93 1.07 4.46
N VAL A 50 -2.70 0.42 3.34
CA VAL A 50 -1.49 -0.39 3.11
C VAL A 50 -0.37 0.55 2.68
N TRP A 51 0.80 0.40 3.26
CA TRP A 51 2.02 1.07 2.87
C TRP A 51 2.91 0.09 2.10
N ALA A 52 3.36 0.46 0.93
CA ALA A 52 4.28 -0.37 0.14
C ALA A 52 5.16 0.50 -0.78
N ARG A 53 6.33 0.00 -1.17
CA ARG A 53 7.17 0.65 -2.19
C ARG A 53 6.49 0.57 -3.55
N HIS A 54 6.61 1.65 -4.33
CA HIS A 54 6.09 1.69 -5.69
C HIS A 54 7.05 1.03 -6.67
N GLU A 55 7.08 -0.29 -6.67
CA GLU A 55 7.97 -1.12 -7.48
C GLU A 55 7.20 -2.28 -8.12
N ARG A 56 7.55 -2.64 -9.37
CA ARG A 56 6.89 -3.73 -10.12
C ARG A 56 6.92 -5.09 -9.41
N ARG A 57 7.93 -5.36 -8.58
CA ARG A 57 8.02 -6.59 -7.77
C ARG A 57 7.14 -6.58 -6.52
N VAL A 58 6.68 -5.39 -6.12
CA VAL A 58 5.82 -5.16 -4.94
C VAL A 58 4.37 -5.04 -5.37
N LEU A 59 4.09 -4.24 -6.41
CA LEU A 59 2.77 -4.02 -6.99
C LEU A 59 2.57 -5.01 -8.14
N VAL A 60 2.05 -6.19 -7.81
CA VAL A 60 1.98 -7.35 -8.70
C VAL A 60 0.56 -7.62 -9.18
N PRO A 61 0.34 -8.30 -10.34
CA PRO A 61 -1.00 -8.71 -10.75
C PRO A 61 -1.68 -9.64 -9.75
N ARG A 62 -0.88 -10.51 -9.10
CA ARG A 62 -1.33 -11.44 -8.06
C ARG A 62 -0.20 -11.71 -7.08
N VAL A 63 -0.51 -11.64 -5.77
CA VAL A 63 0.45 -11.97 -4.72
C VAL A 63 0.79 -13.45 -4.69
N ASP A 64 2.02 -13.79 -4.30
CA ASP A 64 2.46 -15.18 -4.18
C ASP A 64 1.77 -15.92 -3.03
N PHE A 65 1.36 -15.18 -1.99
CA PHE A 65 0.60 -15.70 -0.85
C PHE A 65 -0.36 -14.64 -0.32
N VAL A 66 -1.61 -15.00 -0.06
CA VAL A 66 -2.62 -14.08 0.51
C VAL A 66 -2.54 -14.13 2.03
N THR A 67 -1.90 -13.14 2.63
CA THR A 67 -1.87 -12.96 4.08
C THR A 67 -3.10 -12.21 4.58
N GLY A 68 -3.51 -11.16 3.86
CA GLY A 68 -4.74 -10.41 4.11
C GLY A 68 -5.54 -10.26 2.81
N SER A 69 -6.83 -10.60 2.84
CA SER A 69 -7.68 -10.56 1.65
C SER A 69 -8.33 -9.17 1.46
N GLY A 70 -7.90 -8.47 0.43
CA GLY A 70 -8.49 -7.21 0.00
C GLY A 70 -9.89 -7.40 -0.58
N ARG A 71 -10.07 -8.44 -1.39
CA ARG A 71 -11.36 -8.79 -1.98
C ARG A 71 -12.46 -8.95 -0.92
N ALA A 72 -12.19 -9.72 0.15
CA ALA A 72 -13.15 -9.92 1.23
C ALA A 72 -13.54 -8.60 1.93
N ARG A 73 -12.64 -7.61 1.98
CA ARG A 73 -12.92 -6.27 2.52
C ARG A 73 -13.83 -5.48 1.60
N ILE A 74 -13.50 -5.47 0.31
CA ILE A 74 -14.24 -4.72 -0.73
C ILE A 74 -15.69 -5.23 -0.83
N GLU A 75 -15.89 -6.55 -0.81
CA GLU A 75 -17.22 -7.18 -0.81
C GLU A 75 -18.06 -6.76 0.40
N ARG A 76 -17.42 -6.52 1.54
CA ARG A 76 -18.08 -6.02 2.77
C ARG A 76 -18.26 -4.50 2.81
N GLY A 77 -17.85 -3.77 1.77
CA GLY A 77 -17.92 -2.30 1.71
C GLY A 77 -16.93 -1.58 2.62
N LEU A 78 -15.87 -2.25 3.07
CA LEU A 78 -14.85 -1.66 3.92
C LEU A 78 -13.84 -0.88 3.06
N LYS A 79 -13.37 0.26 3.57
CA LYS A 79 -12.43 1.11 2.85
C LYS A 79 -11.02 0.52 2.86
N HIS A 80 -10.40 0.51 1.67
CA HIS A 80 -9.09 -0.06 1.46
C HIS A 80 -8.26 0.80 0.51
N TYR A 81 -7.13 1.29 1.02
CA TYR A 81 -6.20 2.15 0.28
C TYR A 81 -4.79 1.56 0.28
N LEU A 82 -4.07 1.86 -0.77
CA LEU A 82 -2.63 1.67 -0.88
C LEU A 82 -1.97 3.04 -1.01
N CYS A 83 -1.11 3.37 -0.07
CA CYS A 83 -0.25 4.54 -0.11
C CYS A 83 1.17 4.07 -0.47
N THR A 84 1.75 4.68 -1.49
CA THR A 84 3.13 4.40 -1.90
C THR A 84 3.94 5.69 -1.87
N ASN A 85 5.24 5.58 -2.13
CA ASN A 85 6.08 6.76 -2.32
C ASN A 85 5.83 7.54 -3.63
N ARG A 86 4.79 7.18 -4.42
CA ARG A 86 4.42 7.88 -5.67
C ARG A 86 2.93 8.21 -5.78
N ALA A 87 2.06 7.43 -5.12
CA ALA A 87 0.63 7.51 -5.36
C ALA A 87 -0.23 7.05 -4.19
N LEU A 88 -1.47 7.51 -4.19
CA LEU A 88 -2.58 6.98 -3.40
C LEU A 88 -3.55 6.25 -4.32
N ILE A 89 -3.80 4.98 -4.04
CA ILE A 89 -4.67 4.09 -4.80
C ILE A 89 -5.78 3.58 -3.88
N GLU A 90 -7.02 3.58 -4.34
CA GLU A 90 -8.16 2.99 -3.64
C GLU A 90 -8.55 1.68 -4.33
N PHE A 91 -8.71 0.61 -3.57
CA PHE A 91 -9.27 -0.64 -4.07
C PHE A 91 -10.78 -0.59 -4.07
N THR A 92 -11.38 -0.80 -5.23
CA THR A 92 -12.82 -0.81 -5.48
C THR A 92 -13.27 -2.15 -6.04
N ARG A 93 -14.58 -2.33 -6.28
CA ARG A 93 -15.10 -3.53 -6.94
C ARG A 93 -14.64 -3.68 -8.39
N GLU A 94 -14.34 -2.56 -9.04
CA GLU A 94 -13.83 -2.52 -10.42
C GLU A 94 -12.32 -2.77 -10.50
N GLY A 95 -11.62 -2.66 -9.38
CA GLY A 95 -10.17 -2.80 -9.28
C GLY A 95 -9.48 -1.63 -8.55
N PRO A 96 -8.16 -1.55 -8.62
CA PRO A 96 -7.38 -0.46 -8.04
C PRO A 96 -7.54 0.82 -8.86
N VAL A 97 -8.01 1.90 -8.22
CA VAL A 97 -8.26 3.22 -8.81
C VAL A 97 -7.24 4.22 -8.30
N LEU A 98 -6.53 4.87 -9.20
CA LEU A 98 -5.61 5.96 -8.87
C LEU A 98 -6.38 7.18 -8.35
N ARG A 99 -6.17 7.56 -7.10
CA ARG A 99 -6.83 8.73 -6.49
C ARG A 99 -5.96 9.97 -6.54
N ALA A 100 -4.67 9.79 -6.30
CA ALA A 100 -3.74 10.91 -6.35
C ALA A 100 -2.32 10.44 -6.69
N VAL A 101 -1.55 11.38 -7.24
CA VAL A 101 -0.12 11.25 -7.50
C VAL A 101 0.63 12.22 -6.59
N LEU A 102 1.73 11.80 -5.98
CA LEU A 102 2.57 12.67 -5.16
C LEU A 102 3.29 13.68 -6.07
N SER A 103 3.48 14.89 -5.56
CA SER A 103 4.26 15.93 -6.24
C SER A 103 5.64 15.42 -6.67
N GLY A 104 6.04 15.76 -7.88
CA GLY A 104 7.28 15.28 -8.50
C GLY A 104 7.14 14.01 -9.34
N PHE A 105 5.96 13.35 -9.32
CA PHE A 105 5.67 12.19 -10.15
C PHE A 105 4.52 12.47 -11.10
N THR A 106 4.47 11.72 -12.20
CA THR A 106 3.40 11.74 -13.20
C THR A 106 2.56 10.46 -13.11
N VAL A 107 1.39 10.46 -13.76
CA VAL A 107 0.58 9.22 -13.91
C VAL A 107 1.39 8.13 -14.61
N ASN A 108 2.22 8.48 -15.60
CA ASN A 108 3.07 7.51 -16.29
C ASN A 108 4.10 6.87 -15.36
N ASP A 109 4.74 7.64 -14.47
CA ASP A 109 5.67 7.11 -13.47
C ASP A 109 4.99 6.09 -12.54
N VAL A 110 3.72 6.33 -12.21
CA VAL A 110 2.91 5.39 -11.42
C VAL A 110 2.63 4.12 -12.21
N LEU A 111 2.21 4.22 -13.47
CA LEU A 111 1.89 3.05 -14.30
C LEU A 111 3.13 2.22 -14.62
N GLU A 112 4.25 2.84 -14.98
CA GLU A 112 5.51 2.15 -15.28
C GLU A 112 6.11 1.46 -14.06
N GLY A 113 5.96 2.05 -12.87
CA GLY A 113 6.43 1.49 -11.60
C GLY A 113 5.59 0.33 -11.05
N SER A 114 4.46 0.01 -11.68
CA SER A 114 3.55 -1.06 -11.26
C SER A 114 3.52 -2.21 -12.27
N ALA A 115 3.36 -3.44 -11.80
CA ALA A 115 3.00 -4.59 -12.61
C ALA A 115 1.50 -4.91 -12.54
N MET A 116 0.78 -4.38 -11.54
CA MET A 116 -0.68 -4.47 -11.48
C MET A 116 -1.33 -3.42 -12.40
N LYS A 117 -2.50 -3.73 -12.93
CA LYS A 117 -3.31 -2.80 -13.72
C LYS A 117 -4.00 -1.81 -12.79
N ILE A 118 -3.82 -0.51 -13.06
CA ILE A 118 -4.42 0.57 -12.27
C ILE A 118 -5.40 1.33 -13.16
N ILE A 119 -6.62 1.54 -12.69
CA ILE A 119 -7.63 2.36 -13.34
C ILE A 119 -7.29 3.83 -13.10
N VAL A 120 -7.14 4.60 -14.18
CA VAL A 120 -6.83 6.03 -14.12
C VAL A 120 -8.10 6.82 -14.47
N PRO A 121 -8.74 7.49 -13.49
CA PRO A 121 -9.86 8.39 -13.77
C PRO A 121 -9.39 9.69 -14.44
N ARG A 122 -10.33 10.50 -14.93
CA ARG A 122 -10.02 11.77 -15.59
C ARG A 122 -9.50 12.85 -14.62
N ASP A 123 -9.86 12.75 -13.35
CA ASP A 123 -9.66 13.74 -12.29
C ASP A 123 -8.69 13.24 -11.20
N VAL A 124 -7.53 12.72 -11.59
CA VAL A 124 -6.48 12.34 -10.65
C VAL A 124 -5.93 13.59 -9.95
N GLN A 125 -5.95 13.57 -8.63
CA GLN A 125 -5.44 14.67 -7.82
C GLN A 125 -3.91 14.64 -7.71
N THR A 126 -3.31 15.79 -7.39
CA THR A 126 -1.89 15.85 -7.00
C THR A 126 -1.81 16.16 -5.51
N ILE A 127 -1.07 15.33 -4.78
CA ILE A 127 -0.76 15.59 -3.36
C ILE A 127 0.43 16.52 -3.32
N THR A 128 0.23 17.73 -2.79
CA THR A 128 1.30 18.71 -2.59
C THR A 128 2.26 18.28 -1.48
N PRO A 129 3.52 18.70 -1.51
CA PRO A 129 4.45 18.51 -0.40
C PRO A 129 3.88 19.08 0.90
N LEU A 130 4.35 18.55 2.02
CA LEU A 130 4.02 19.08 3.33
C LEU A 130 4.51 20.53 3.44
N SER A 131 3.73 21.37 4.12
CA SER A 131 4.12 22.73 4.48
C SER A 131 5.25 22.70 5.51
N ASP A 132 5.98 23.81 5.65
CA ASP A 132 7.03 23.96 6.67
C ASP A 132 6.50 23.79 8.09
N GLU A 133 5.23 24.14 8.33
CA GLU A 133 4.58 23.97 9.62
C GLU A 133 4.32 22.50 9.92
N GLU A 134 3.80 21.72 8.95
CA GLU A 134 3.60 20.28 9.09
C GLU A 134 4.92 19.54 9.26
N LEU A 135 5.96 19.95 8.54
CA LEU A 135 7.31 19.38 8.68
C LEU A 135 7.85 19.62 10.09
N ARG A 136 7.70 20.83 10.66
CA ARG A 136 8.13 21.11 12.04
C ARG A 136 7.38 20.26 13.07
N VAL A 137 6.09 20.02 12.88
CA VAL A 137 5.32 19.14 13.77
C VAL A 137 5.86 17.72 13.73
N ILE A 138 6.17 17.21 12.54
CA ILE A 138 6.79 15.88 12.37
C ILE A 138 8.16 15.83 13.04
N GLU A 139 9.00 16.84 12.86
CA GLU A 139 10.32 16.91 13.49
C GLU A 139 10.25 16.96 15.02
N GLN A 140 9.27 17.67 15.57
CA GLN A 140 9.03 17.68 17.01
C GLN A 140 8.56 16.32 17.55
N ALA A 141 7.76 15.59 16.77
CA ALA A 141 7.28 14.26 17.15
C ALA A 141 8.36 13.17 17.00
N ASP A 142 9.34 13.37 16.11
CA ASP A 142 10.44 12.45 15.84
C ASP A 142 11.79 13.17 15.87
N PRO A 143 12.22 13.68 17.05
CA PRO A 143 13.47 14.45 17.18
C PRO A 143 14.73 13.63 16.89
N SER A 144 14.64 12.31 16.99
CA SER A 144 15.73 11.37 16.67
C SER A 144 15.82 11.01 15.20
N GLY A 145 14.83 11.38 14.38
CA GLY A 145 14.80 11.07 12.96
C GLY A 145 14.60 9.57 12.66
N LEU A 146 13.96 8.82 13.55
CA LEU A 146 13.74 7.37 13.40
C LEU A 146 13.06 7.01 12.08
N ARG A 147 12.19 7.90 11.57
CA ARG A 147 11.56 7.74 10.25
C ARG A 147 12.53 7.59 9.08
N TYR A 148 13.78 8.03 9.25
CA TYR A 148 14.84 7.89 8.23
C TYR A 148 15.68 6.62 8.42
N GLU A 149 15.69 6.04 9.62
CA GLU A 149 16.48 4.83 9.92
C GLU A 149 15.81 3.54 9.47
N GLU A 150 14.48 3.55 9.28
CA GLU A 150 13.71 2.36 8.86
C GLU A 150 13.86 1.97 7.39
N GLY A 151 14.97 2.32 6.75
CA GLY A 151 15.38 1.74 5.47
C GLY A 151 14.57 2.20 4.24
N TYR A 152 13.99 3.38 4.28
CA TYR A 152 13.31 4.00 3.14
C TYR A 152 14.19 4.99 2.38
N GLY A 153 15.49 4.72 2.37
CA GLY A 153 16.46 5.38 1.50
C GLY A 153 16.41 4.84 0.08
#